data_454d954ead0d5c1257884ee726cd754f
#
_entry.id   454d954ead0d5c1257884ee726cd754f
#
_cell.length_a   1.000
_cell.length_b   1.000
_cell.length_c   1.000
_cell.angle_alpha   90.00
_cell.angle_beta   90.00
_cell.angle_gamma   90.00
#
_symmetry.space_group_name_H-M   'P 1'
#
loop_
_entity.id
_entity.type
_entity.pdbx_description
1 polymer ?
#
loop_
_entity_poly.entity_id
_entity_poly.type
_entity_poly.pdbx_seq_one_letter_code
_entity_poly.pdbx_strand_id
1 'polypeptide(L)'
;MNKLGGTEGEVQHEIVIVGAGICGLATALALHRKGMQCIVLERSESLRYTGGAIGIMANGWRALHQLGVDSILRQTANPIVGTKDIWLDKNKQREMSFMSGEARCLRRSDLINTLYNALPPNVVKFGHQIVSVKLDPQTNFPILQLEDGNSISSKVLVGCDGANSVVADFLQLKHTKVAVLCSARGLTNYPSGHPFTHEFVRMKRNNTFVGRIPIDSKLVYWFVAHPWVQTDTKISQDKELIRQYTLQLVKSFPKETVELIKDTDHESLSFTRIRYRRPWDLLLGSFRKGTVTVAGDAMHVMGPFIGQGGSAGLEDAIVLARNLAKKMSMTPTDPRSIEEALDEYVKERRMRIVRMSAQTYLTGKLITESTPLLVKFACIILMILLFRDASGHTKYDCGTL
;
A
#
# COMPACT_ATOMS: atom_id res chain seq x y z
N MET A 1 30.43 38.16 -28.53
CA MET A 1 30.46 37.75 -27.13
C MET A 1 29.03 37.54 -26.68
N ASN A 2 28.46 36.36 -26.92
CA ASN A 2 27.12 35.99 -26.40
C ASN A 2 27.32 35.04 -25.25
N LYS A 3 27.08 35.50 -24.02
CA LYS A 3 26.93 34.66 -22.84
C LYS A 3 25.59 33.93 -22.97
N LEU A 4 25.64 32.67 -23.33
CA LEU A 4 24.55 31.73 -23.10
C LEU A 4 24.39 31.57 -21.57
N GLY A 5 23.29 32.09 -21.05
CA GLY A 5 22.91 31.89 -19.65
C GLY A 5 22.55 30.39 -19.42
N GLY A 6 23.48 29.63 -18.91
CA GLY A 6 23.19 28.34 -18.33
C GLY A 6 22.45 28.58 -17.02
N THR A 7 21.26 28.05 -16.90
CA THR A 7 20.52 27.94 -15.63
C THR A 7 21.29 26.98 -14.73
N GLU A 8 21.83 27.50 -13.62
CA GLU A 8 22.43 26.68 -12.57
C GLU A 8 21.39 25.70 -12.04
N GLY A 9 21.72 24.39 -12.01
CA GLY A 9 21.13 23.46 -11.07
C GLY A 9 20.21 22.35 -11.60
N GLU A 10 20.10 22.09 -12.91
CA GLU A 10 19.28 20.94 -13.37
C GLU A 10 20.10 19.65 -13.40
N VAL A 11 19.87 18.78 -12.40
CA VAL A 11 20.51 17.46 -12.35
C VAL A 11 19.63 16.45 -13.09
N GLN A 12 20.16 15.87 -14.17
CA GLN A 12 19.47 14.88 -14.98
C GLN A 12 19.69 13.46 -14.45
N HIS A 13 18.60 12.74 -14.20
CA HIS A 13 18.62 11.34 -13.80
C HIS A 13 17.97 10.44 -14.86
N GLU A 14 18.36 9.16 -14.91
CA GLU A 14 17.69 8.20 -15.80
C GLU A 14 16.28 7.90 -15.32
N ILE A 15 16.13 7.44 -14.08
CA ILE A 15 14.84 7.07 -13.48
C ILE A 15 14.71 7.75 -12.12
N VAL A 16 13.64 8.49 -11.94
CA VAL A 16 13.25 9.08 -10.66
C VAL A 16 11.98 8.41 -10.14
N ILE A 17 12.04 7.95 -8.89
CA ILE A 17 10.91 7.40 -8.15
C ILE A 17 10.53 8.39 -7.06
N VAL A 18 9.26 8.77 -6.94
CA VAL A 18 8.78 9.68 -5.88
C VAL A 18 8.12 8.86 -4.77
N GLY A 19 8.70 8.94 -3.56
CA GLY A 19 8.21 8.28 -2.34
C GLY A 19 8.96 7.01 -1.97
N ALA A 20 9.56 6.99 -0.77
CA ALA A 20 10.26 5.84 -0.17
C ALA A 20 9.33 4.95 0.68
N GLY A 21 8.09 4.74 0.23
CA GLY A 21 7.18 3.73 0.77
C GLY A 21 7.52 2.33 0.26
N ILE A 22 6.72 1.33 0.67
CA ILE A 22 6.91 -0.07 0.26
C ILE A 22 7.01 -0.20 -1.27
N CYS A 23 6.10 0.44 -2.02
CA CYS A 23 6.09 0.35 -3.48
C CYS A 23 7.33 1.03 -4.10
N GLY A 24 7.71 2.22 -3.64
CA GLY A 24 8.87 2.93 -4.19
C GLY A 24 10.20 2.24 -3.92
N LEU A 25 10.41 1.75 -2.69
CA LEU A 25 11.61 0.97 -2.34
C LEU A 25 11.66 -0.36 -3.11
N ALA A 26 10.52 -1.05 -3.25
CA ALA A 26 10.42 -2.27 -4.04
C ALA A 26 10.71 -2.01 -5.53
N THR A 27 10.21 -0.90 -6.09
CA THR A 27 10.48 -0.50 -7.48
C THR A 27 11.96 -0.18 -7.69
N ALA A 28 12.56 0.56 -6.77
CA ALA A 28 14.00 0.86 -6.83
C ALA A 28 14.84 -0.42 -6.77
N LEU A 29 14.50 -1.34 -5.85
CA LEU A 29 15.20 -2.62 -5.72
C LEU A 29 15.02 -3.49 -6.97
N ALA A 30 13.82 -3.55 -7.54
CA ALA A 30 13.56 -4.30 -8.76
C ALA A 30 14.37 -3.75 -9.96
N LEU A 31 14.42 -2.43 -10.12
CA LEU A 31 15.23 -1.77 -11.14
C LEU A 31 16.72 -2.04 -10.94
N HIS A 32 17.22 -1.91 -9.71
CA HIS A 32 18.60 -2.19 -9.36
C HIS A 32 18.98 -3.63 -9.71
N ARG A 33 18.12 -4.61 -9.41
CA ARG A 33 18.33 -6.03 -9.78
C ARG A 33 18.35 -6.27 -11.29
N LYS A 34 17.79 -5.36 -12.07
CA LYS A 34 17.87 -5.35 -13.54
C LYS A 34 19.07 -4.53 -14.07
N GLY A 35 19.97 -4.05 -13.18
CA GLY A 35 21.12 -3.24 -13.55
C GLY A 35 20.78 -1.80 -13.96
N MET A 36 19.57 -1.31 -13.66
CA MET A 36 19.11 0.03 -14.01
C MET A 36 19.36 1.01 -12.86
N GLN A 37 19.91 2.18 -13.17
CA GLN A 37 20.14 3.23 -12.18
C GLN A 37 18.87 4.04 -11.94
N CYS A 38 18.56 4.27 -10.66
CA CYS A 38 17.46 5.13 -10.26
C CYS A 38 17.78 5.86 -8.96
N ILE A 39 17.02 6.93 -8.69
CA ILE A 39 16.98 7.57 -7.38
C ILE A 39 15.54 7.56 -6.86
N VAL A 40 15.40 7.56 -5.54
CA VAL A 40 14.12 7.68 -4.84
C VAL A 40 14.12 8.99 -4.07
N LEU A 41 13.15 9.85 -4.33
CA LEU A 41 12.97 11.12 -3.64
C LEU A 41 11.90 10.94 -2.56
N GLU A 42 12.27 11.14 -1.30
CA GLU A 42 11.37 11.05 -0.15
C GLU A 42 11.28 12.41 0.56
N ARG A 43 10.06 12.88 0.81
CA ARG A 43 9.82 14.17 1.46
C ARG A 43 10.22 14.23 2.92
N SER A 44 10.17 13.10 3.63
CA SER A 44 10.57 13.03 5.04
C SER A 44 12.08 12.95 5.17
N GLU A 45 12.60 13.43 6.29
CA GLU A 45 14.03 13.38 6.63
C GLU A 45 14.53 11.97 6.96
N SER A 46 13.61 11.01 7.13
CA SER A 46 13.92 9.62 7.43
C SER A 46 12.80 8.68 6.96
N LEU A 47 13.04 7.38 7.04
CA LEU A 47 12.03 6.36 6.74
C LEU A 47 10.83 6.46 7.69
N ARG A 48 9.63 6.33 7.14
CA ARG A 48 8.37 6.38 7.91
C ARG A 48 7.77 5.01 8.09
N TYR A 49 7.47 4.66 9.34
CA TYR A 49 6.93 3.35 9.73
C TYR A 49 5.45 3.38 10.12
N THR A 50 4.70 4.40 9.69
CA THR A 50 3.29 4.58 10.06
C THR A 50 2.44 3.39 9.60
N GLY A 51 1.48 2.97 10.45
CA GLY A 51 0.52 1.91 10.13
C GLY A 51 0.75 0.58 10.85
N GLY A 52 1.80 0.47 11.69
CA GLY A 52 2.09 -0.68 12.56
C GLY A 52 2.49 -1.93 11.79
N ALA A 53 1.53 -2.62 11.19
CA ALA A 53 1.77 -3.88 10.49
C ALA A 53 1.09 -3.95 9.11
N ILE A 54 1.48 -4.96 8.35
CA ILE A 54 0.95 -5.26 7.02
C ILE A 54 0.82 -6.76 6.80
N GLY A 55 -0.35 -7.21 6.31
CA GLY A 55 -0.54 -8.59 5.87
C GLY A 55 0.00 -8.80 4.47
N ILE A 56 0.86 -9.77 4.27
CA ILE A 56 1.37 -10.19 2.96
C ILE A 56 0.88 -11.60 2.67
N MET A 57 0.21 -11.77 1.54
CA MET A 57 -0.30 -13.06 1.07
C MET A 57 0.58 -13.64 -0.04
N ALA A 58 0.26 -14.84 -0.52
CA ALA A 58 1.10 -15.62 -1.45
C ALA A 58 1.57 -14.83 -2.69
N ASN A 59 0.73 -14.00 -3.29
CA ASN A 59 1.11 -13.13 -4.41
C ASN A 59 2.18 -12.11 -4.03
N GLY A 60 2.06 -11.48 -2.86
CA GLY A 60 3.07 -10.56 -2.33
C GLY A 60 4.38 -11.29 -1.98
N TRP A 61 4.31 -12.52 -1.44
CA TRP A 61 5.49 -13.34 -1.18
C TRP A 61 6.24 -13.72 -2.46
N ARG A 62 5.52 -13.99 -3.57
CA ARG A 62 6.17 -14.19 -4.88
C ARG A 62 6.95 -12.95 -5.32
N ALA A 63 6.36 -11.77 -5.18
CA ALA A 63 7.05 -10.52 -5.52
C ALA A 63 8.27 -10.28 -4.61
N LEU A 64 8.17 -10.51 -3.29
CA LEU A 64 9.31 -10.42 -2.36
C LEU A 64 10.42 -11.43 -2.70
N HIS A 65 10.05 -12.62 -3.17
CA HIS A 65 11.01 -13.62 -3.66
C HIS A 65 11.78 -13.10 -4.88
N GLN A 66 11.10 -12.50 -5.85
CA GLN A 66 11.75 -11.86 -7.01
C GLN A 66 12.69 -10.72 -6.59
N LEU A 67 12.34 -10.00 -5.50
CA LEU A 67 13.21 -8.98 -4.89
C LEU A 67 14.36 -9.58 -4.04
N GLY A 68 14.35 -10.90 -3.78
CA GLY A 68 15.38 -11.61 -3.00
C GLY A 68 15.43 -11.23 -1.52
N VAL A 69 14.31 -10.77 -0.95
CA VAL A 69 14.21 -10.35 0.46
C VAL A 69 13.24 -11.22 1.29
N ASP A 70 12.60 -12.19 0.65
CA ASP A 70 11.59 -13.04 1.27
C ASP A 70 12.13 -13.92 2.41
N SER A 71 13.35 -14.47 2.26
CA SER A 71 13.96 -15.33 3.28
C SER A 71 14.23 -14.59 4.59
N ILE A 72 14.69 -13.32 4.52
CA ILE A 72 14.92 -12.47 5.69
C ILE A 72 13.57 -12.15 6.35
N LEU A 73 12.58 -11.74 5.56
CA LEU A 73 11.27 -11.36 6.09
C LEU A 73 10.50 -12.53 6.69
N ARG A 74 10.68 -13.77 6.21
CA ARG A 74 10.07 -14.95 6.84
C ARG A 74 10.56 -15.22 8.26
N GLN A 75 11.72 -14.70 8.63
CA GLN A 75 12.26 -14.83 9.99
C GLN A 75 11.65 -13.82 10.97
N THR A 76 11.01 -12.75 10.48
CA THR A 76 10.43 -11.68 11.31
C THR A 76 8.98 -11.89 11.70
N ALA A 77 8.31 -12.91 11.16
CA ALA A 77 6.90 -13.15 11.42
C ALA A 77 6.52 -14.62 11.21
N ASN A 78 5.58 -15.11 12.02
CA ASN A 78 5.05 -16.46 11.90
C ASN A 78 3.96 -16.55 10.81
N PRO A 79 3.77 -17.74 10.19
CA PRO A 79 2.65 -17.97 9.28
C PRO A 79 1.30 -17.81 10.00
N ILE A 80 0.33 -17.19 9.30
CA ILE A 80 -1.07 -17.18 9.73
C ILE A 80 -1.69 -18.50 9.29
N VAL A 81 -2.19 -19.30 10.24
CA VAL A 81 -2.70 -20.65 9.97
C VAL A 81 -4.19 -20.68 9.61
N GLY A 82 -4.93 -19.61 9.92
CA GLY A 82 -6.35 -19.52 9.62
C GLY A 82 -6.97 -18.17 9.94
N THR A 83 -8.28 -18.09 9.73
CA THR A 83 -9.09 -16.93 10.11
C THR A 83 -10.27 -17.38 10.97
N LYS A 84 -10.60 -16.54 11.96
CA LYS A 84 -11.77 -16.74 12.82
C LYS A 84 -12.62 -15.48 12.83
N ASP A 85 -13.87 -15.61 12.37
CA ASP A 85 -14.86 -14.54 12.39
C ASP A 85 -15.84 -14.77 13.55
N ILE A 86 -16.05 -13.77 14.41
CA ILE A 86 -16.91 -13.84 15.59
C ILE A 86 -17.92 -12.68 15.54
N TRP A 87 -19.19 -13.02 15.50
CA TRP A 87 -20.31 -12.07 15.61
C TRP A 87 -20.86 -12.10 17.04
N LEU A 88 -20.38 -11.19 17.88
CA LEU A 88 -20.69 -11.18 19.32
C LEU A 88 -22.17 -10.96 19.60
N ASP A 89 -22.87 -10.15 18.82
CA ASP A 89 -24.32 -9.88 18.99
C ASP A 89 -25.18 -11.09 18.60
N LYS A 90 -24.64 -12.01 17.81
CA LYS A 90 -25.38 -13.17 17.28
C LYS A 90 -24.93 -14.47 17.93
N ASN A 91 -23.96 -14.40 18.83
CA ASN A 91 -23.27 -15.56 19.40
C ASN A 91 -22.88 -16.61 18.35
N LYS A 92 -22.34 -16.12 17.22
CA LYS A 92 -21.95 -16.93 16.05
C LYS A 92 -20.49 -16.79 15.78
N GLN A 93 -19.83 -17.90 15.43
CA GLN A 93 -18.46 -17.90 14.95
C GLN A 93 -18.32 -18.75 13.69
N ARG A 94 -17.31 -18.44 12.90
CA ARG A 94 -16.90 -19.18 11.72
C ARG A 94 -15.39 -19.25 11.67
N GLU A 95 -14.85 -20.42 11.53
CA GLU A 95 -13.43 -20.67 11.35
C GLU A 95 -13.14 -21.13 9.93
N MET A 96 -12.03 -20.70 9.39
CA MET A 96 -11.54 -21.10 8.08
C MET A 96 -10.03 -21.27 8.16
N SER A 97 -9.54 -22.46 7.90
CA SER A 97 -8.11 -22.72 7.75
C SER A 97 -7.63 -22.20 6.39
N PHE A 98 -6.42 -21.67 6.33
CA PHE A 98 -5.78 -21.39 5.05
C PHE A 98 -5.31 -22.71 4.44
N MET A 99 -6.12 -23.25 3.54
CA MET A 99 -5.84 -24.54 2.89
C MET A 99 -4.77 -24.40 1.79
N SER A 100 -4.46 -23.19 1.32
CA SER A 100 -3.46 -22.98 0.27
C SER A 100 -2.87 -21.57 0.33
N GLY A 101 -1.55 -21.50 0.32
CA GLY A 101 -0.79 -20.28 0.18
C GLY A 101 -0.29 -19.70 1.51
N GLU A 102 0.86 -19.03 1.43
CA GLU A 102 1.50 -18.37 2.56
C GLU A 102 0.83 -17.03 2.85
N ALA A 103 0.53 -16.77 4.13
CA ALA A 103 0.11 -15.46 4.63
C ALA A 103 0.85 -15.18 5.94
N ARG A 104 1.41 -13.99 6.08
CA ARG A 104 2.05 -13.51 7.32
C ARG A 104 1.70 -12.06 7.56
N CYS A 105 1.67 -11.67 8.81
CA CYS A 105 1.59 -10.26 9.23
C CYS A 105 2.98 -9.80 9.61
N LEU A 106 3.54 -8.85 8.87
CA LEU A 106 4.86 -8.27 9.12
C LEU A 106 4.72 -6.95 9.87
N ARG A 107 5.68 -6.59 10.73
CA ARG A 107 5.87 -5.19 11.10
C ARG A 107 6.16 -4.40 9.81
N ARG A 108 5.51 -3.27 9.67
CA ARG A 108 5.74 -2.41 8.50
C ARG A 108 7.18 -1.89 8.45
N SER A 109 7.79 -1.65 9.63
CA SER A 109 9.20 -1.28 9.75
C SER A 109 10.13 -2.36 9.20
N ASP A 110 9.87 -3.64 9.49
CA ASP A 110 10.74 -4.73 9.05
C ASP A 110 10.73 -4.84 7.52
N LEU A 111 9.55 -4.74 6.90
CA LEU A 111 9.44 -4.75 5.44
C LEU A 111 10.15 -3.54 4.81
N ILE A 112 9.93 -2.33 5.33
CA ILE A 112 10.54 -1.10 4.80
C ILE A 112 12.06 -1.14 4.98
N ASN A 113 12.56 -1.50 6.17
CA ASN A 113 14.00 -1.58 6.43
C ASN A 113 14.67 -2.66 5.57
N THR A 114 14.04 -3.82 5.40
CA THR A 114 14.60 -4.89 4.57
C THR A 114 14.71 -4.45 3.11
N LEU A 115 13.69 -3.79 2.56
CA LEU A 115 13.75 -3.24 1.21
C LEU A 115 14.81 -2.13 1.08
N TYR A 116 14.88 -1.23 2.04
CA TYR A 116 15.84 -0.12 2.05
C TYR A 116 17.29 -0.61 2.16
N ASN A 117 17.56 -1.55 3.09
CA ASN A 117 18.91 -2.08 3.32
C ASN A 117 19.40 -2.97 2.17
N ALA A 118 18.50 -3.44 1.31
CA ALA A 118 18.85 -4.18 0.09
C ALA A 118 19.23 -3.26 -1.08
N LEU A 119 19.03 -1.94 -0.96
CA LEU A 119 19.43 -0.95 -1.96
C LEU A 119 20.88 -0.51 -1.76
N PRO A 120 21.58 -0.11 -2.84
CA PRO A 120 22.87 0.57 -2.70
C PRO A 120 22.74 1.85 -1.87
N PRO A 121 23.83 2.29 -1.22
CA PRO A 121 23.84 3.56 -0.50
C PRO A 121 23.51 4.73 -1.44
N ASN A 122 22.90 5.77 -0.90
CA ASN A 122 22.56 7.02 -1.59
C ASN A 122 21.50 6.92 -2.71
N VAL A 123 20.84 5.77 -2.93
CA VAL A 123 19.70 5.65 -3.84
C VAL A 123 18.51 6.46 -3.34
N VAL A 124 18.25 6.46 -2.03
CA VAL A 124 17.16 7.23 -1.41
C VAL A 124 17.69 8.60 -0.96
N LYS A 125 17.04 9.65 -1.44
CA LYS A 125 17.29 11.05 -1.09
C LYS A 125 16.16 11.54 -0.22
N PHE A 126 16.45 11.77 1.06
CA PHE A 126 15.49 12.29 2.04
C PHE A 126 15.38 13.82 1.99
N GLY A 127 14.30 14.38 2.56
CA GLY A 127 14.05 15.82 2.58
C GLY A 127 13.65 16.42 1.22
N HIS A 128 13.33 15.61 0.21
CA HIS A 128 13.00 16.07 -1.13
C HIS A 128 11.48 16.02 -1.38
N GLN A 129 10.80 17.10 -1.04
CA GLN A 129 9.35 17.24 -1.27
C GLN A 129 9.08 17.79 -2.67
N ILE A 130 8.38 16.97 -3.48
CA ILE A 130 7.93 17.38 -4.83
C ILE A 130 6.63 18.16 -4.68
N VAL A 131 6.56 19.33 -5.33
CA VAL A 131 5.36 20.19 -5.33
C VAL A 131 4.63 20.18 -6.67
N SER A 132 5.33 19.96 -7.78
CA SER A 132 4.71 19.85 -9.10
C SER A 132 5.58 19.08 -10.09
N VAL A 133 4.95 18.62 -11.17
CA VAL A 133 5.60 17.99 -12.31
C VAL A 133 5.19 18.72 -13.58
N LYS A 134 6.13 18.98 -14.48
CA LYS A 134 5.88 19.50 -15.83
C LYS A 134 6.73 18.74 -16.85
N LEU A 135 6.40 18.84 -18.13
CA LEU A 135 7.23 18.29 -19.20
C LEU A 135 8.12 19.40 -19.75
N ASP A 136 9.36 19.05 -20.05
CA ASP A 136 10.27 19.90 -20.80
C ASP A 136 9.72 20.12 -22.23
N PRO A 137 9.62 21.36 -22.71
CA PRO A 137 9.02 21.62 -24.02
C PRO A 137 9.82 21.08 -25.22
N GLN A 138 11.12 20.81 -25.06
CA GLN A 138 12.00 20.36 -26.13
C GLN A 138 12.12 18.84 -26.15
N THR A 139 12.31 18.24 -24.97
CA THR A 139 12.59 16.80 -24.81
C THR A 139 11.36 15.96 -24.45
N ASN A 140 10.28 16.59 -23.97
CA ASN A 140 9.12 15.96 -23.34
C ASN A 140 9.46 15.11 -22.10
N PHE A 141 10.66 15.23 -21.53
CA PHE A 141 11.01 14.57 -20.29
C PHE A 141 10.41 15.30 -19.07
N PRO A 142 10.08 14.56 -18.00
CA PRO A 142 9.52 15.16 -16.80
C PRO A 142 10.57 15.97 -16.02
N ILE A 143 10.15 17.15 -15.61
CA ILE A 143 10.86 18.04 -14.69
C ILE A 143 10.03 18.12 -13.41
N LEU A 144 10.65 17.73 -12.28
CA LEU A 144 10.07 17.79 -10.96
C LEU A 144 10.50 19.09 -10.29
N GLN A 145 9.55 19.85 -9.77
CA GLN A 145 9.80 21.02 -8.94
C GLN A 145 9.78 20.62 -7.48
N LEU A 146 10.83 20.97 -6.73
CA LEU A 146 10.92 20.73 -5.30
C LEU A 146 10.44 21.96 -4.49
N GLU A 147 10.08 21.74 -3.23
CA GLU A 147 9.62 22.78 -2.32
C GLU A 147 10.70 23.85 -2.03
N ASP A 148 11.98 23.46 -2.04
CA ASP A 148 13.14 24.34 -1.85
C ASP A 148 13.46 25.22 -3.07
N GLY A 149 12.68 25.12 -4.15
CA GLY A 149 12.87 25.88 -5.40
C GLY A 149 13.76 25.20 -6.43
N ASN A 150 14.46 24.11 -6.07
CA ASN A 150 15.27 23.34 -7.01
C ASN A 150 14.40 22.54 -7.99
N SER A 151 15.00 22.11 -9.11
CA SER A 151 14.34 21.22 -10.07
C SER A 151 15.22 20.03 -10.42
N ILE A 152 14.57 18.90 -10.68
CA ILE A 152 15.20 17.64 -11.08
C ILE A 152 14.53 17.19 -12.38
N SER A 153 15.32 16.90 -13.42
CA SER A 153 14.82 16.27 -14.63
C SER A 153 15.14 14.78 -14.67
N SER A 154 14.30 14.00 -15.35
CA SER A 154 14.53 12.56 -15.52
C SER A 154 13.99 12.05 -16.85
N LYS A 155 14.57 10.96 -17.35
CA LYS A 155 14.04 10.28 -18.55
C LYS A 155 12.74 9.53 -18.23
N VAL A 156 12.64 8.94 -17.03
CA VAL A 156 11.46 8.20 -16.54
C VAL A 156 11.08 8.71 -15.16
N LEU A 157 9.79 8.98 -14.96
CA LEU A 157 9.24 9.34 -13.64
C LEU A 157 8.20 8.31 -13.19
N VAL A 158 8.39 7.78 -11.98
CA VAL A 158 7.46 6.85 -11.33
C VAL A 158 6.92 7.44 -10.03
N GLY A 159 5.63 7.75 -9.97
CA GLY A 159 4.96 8.20 -8.75
C GLY A 159 4.62 7.02 -7.85
N CYS A 160 5.29 6.91 -6.70
CA CYS A 160 5.01 5.97 -5.59
C CYS A 160 4.67 6.72 -4.29
N ASP A 161 4.21 7.96 -4.39
CA ASP A 161 4.01 8.96 -3.34
C ASP A 161 2.66 8.83 -2.62
N GLY A 162 1.96 7.73 -2.86
CA GLY A 162 0.81 7.31 -2.07
C GLY A 162 -0.51 7.98 -2.46
N ALA A 163 -1.48 7.96 -1.54
CA ALA A 163 -2.86 8.37 -1.81
C ALA A 163 -3.06 9.86 -2.14
N ASN A 164 -2.09 10.71 -1.83
CA ASN A 164 -2.07 12.16 -2.15
C ASN A 164 -0.96 12.47 -3.14
N SER A 165 -0.81 11.66 -4.18
CA SER A 165 0.26 11.71 -5.15
C SER A 165 0.22 12.96 -6.03
N VAL A 166 1.32 13.72 -6.04
CA VAL A 166 1.54 14.84 -6.96
C VAL A 166 1.70 14.34 -8.39
N VAL A 167 2.30 13.16 -8.58
CA VAL A 167 2.44 12.55 -9.91
C VAL A 167 1.08 12.08 -10.46
N ALA A 168 0.19 11.56 -9.61
CA ALA A 168 -1.17 11.21 -10.00
C ALA A 168 -1.99 12.46 -10.41
N ASP A 169 -1.77 13.59 -9.74
CA ASP A 169 -2.40 14.86 -10.09
C ASP A 169 -1.90 15.38 -11.46
N PHE A 170 -0.59 15.26 -11.74
CA PHE A 170 -0.04 15.54 -13.07
C PHE A 170 -0.66 14.69 -14.18
N LEU A 171 -0.93 13.40 -13.89
CA LEU A 171 -1.64 12.49 -14.80
C LEU A 171 -3.15 12.74 -14.85
N GLN A 172 -3.66 13.73 -14.11
CA GLN A 172 -5.08 14.09 -14.02
C GLN A 172 -5.96 12.90 -13.56
N LEU A 173 -5.42 12.03 -12.70
CA LEU A 173 -6.19 10.95 -12.13
C LEU A 173 -7.26 11.49 -11.18
N LYS A 174 -8.44 10.88 -11.17
CA LYS A 174 -9.52 11.30 -10.25
C LYS A 174 -9.02 11.22 -8.80
N HIS A 175 -9.33 12.24 -8.00
CA HIS A 175 -8.95 12.28 -6.60
C HIS A 175 -9.49 11.08 -5.81
N THR A 176 -8.72 10.64 -4.83
CA THR A 176 -9.11 9.55 -3.94
C THR A 176 -10.37 9.90 -3.15
N LYS A 177 -11.21 8.91 -2.91
CA LYS A 177 -12.40 9.06 -2.07
C LYS A 177 -12.09 8.63 -0.64
N VAL A 178 -12.76 9.25 0.31
CA VAL A 178 -12.69 8.91 1.72
C VAL A 178 -13.91 8.04 2.07
N ALA A 179 -13.66 6.89 2.69
CA ALA A 179 -14.73 6.00 3.12
C ALA A 179 -15.46 6.55 4.37
N VAL A 180 -16.64 6.01 4.63
CA VAL A 180 -17.36 6.24 5.88
C VAL A 180 -16.64 5.63 7.09
N LEU A 181 -15.77 4.65 6.87
CA LEU A 181 -15.02 3.94 7.91
C LEU A 181 -13.66 4.58 8.20
N CYS A 182 -13.29 4.54 9.46
CA CYS A 182 -11.96 4.84 9.98
C CYS A 182 -11.40 3.65 10.76
N SER A 183 -10.14 3.69 11.12
CA SER A 183 -9.50 2.61 11.87
C SER A 183 -8.42 3.13 12.80
N ALA A 184 -8.54 2.79 14.09
CA ALA A 184 -7.44 2.80 15.05
C ALA A 184 -6.62 1.53 14.89
N ARG A 185 -5.29 1.60 15.10
CA ARG A 185 -4.37 0.47 14.96
C ARG A 185 -3.24 0.61 15.96
N GLY A 186 -2.71 -0.53 16.38
CA GLY A 186 -1.57 -0.56 17.28
C GLY A 186 -0.87 -1.92 17.30
N LEU A 187 0.25 -1.93 17.97
CA LEU A 187 1.07 -3.11 18.26
C LEU A 187 1.14 -3.28 19.79
N THR A 188 0.92 -4.49 20.26
CA THR A 188 1.04 -4.82 21.67
C THR A 188 2.13 -5.87 21.84
N ASN A 189 3.11 -5.56 22.69
CA ASN A 189 4.22 -6.45 23.00
C ASN A 189 3.95 -7.22 24.29
N TYR A 190 4.14 -8.53 24.24
CA TYR A 190 4.03 -9.47 25.36
C TYR A 190 5.43 -10.03 25.67
N PRO A 191 6.20 -9.47 26.57
CA PRO A 191 7.59 -9.89 26.83
C PRO A 191 7.73 -11.38 27.14
N SER A 192 6.76 -11.96 27.87
CA SER A 192 6.71 -13.38 28.24
C SER A 192 5.98 -14.28 27.25
N GLY A 193 5.56 -13.73 26.08
CA GLY A 193 4.72 -14.41 25.09
C GLY A 193 3.23 -14.14 25.28
N HIS A 194 2.47 -14.17 24.18
CA HIS A 194 1.03 -13.96 24.17
C HIS A 194 0.28 -15.32 24.12
N PRO A 195 -0.98 -15.39 24.64
CA PRO A 195 -1.76 -16.63 24.67
C PRO A 195 -2.50 -16.94 23.34
N PHE A 196 -2.31 -16.15 22.29
CA PHE A 196 -3.12 -16.22 21.07
C PHE A 196 -2.53 -17.21 20.07
N THR A 197 -3.41 -17.98 19.39
CA THR A 197 -3.06 -18.77 18.22
C THR A 197 -2.70 -17.85 17.04
N HIS A 198 -1.84 -18.32 16.12
CA HIS A 198 -1.42 -17.55 14.92
C HIS A 198 -2.53 -17.50 13.86
N GLU A 199 -3.69 -17.00 14.26
CA GLU A 199 -4.87 -16.82 13.43
C GLU A 199 -5.22 -15.33 13.28
N PHE A 200 -5.78 -14.98 12.14
CA PHE A 200 -6.43 -13.70 11.98
C PHE A 200 -7.84 -13.74 12.57
N VAL A 201 -8.01 -13.24 13.78
CA VAL A 201 -9.30 -13.16 14.46
C VAL A 201 -9.97 -11.83 14.17
N ARG A 202 -11.21 -11.89 13.71
CA ARG A 202 -12.07 -10.72 13.49
C ARG A 202 -13.32 -10.84 14.34
N MET A 203 -13.60 -9.81 15.11
CA MET A 203 -14.78 -9.71 15.97
C MET A 203 -15.65 -8.55 15.52
N LYS A 204 -16.96 -8.75 15.51
CA LYS A 204 -17.93 -7.71 15.23
C LYS A 204 -18.95 -7.60 16.36
N ARG A 205 -19.19 -6.35 16.81
CA ARG A 205 -20.34 -5.98 17.66
C ARG A 205 -20.86 -4.64 17.18
N ASN A 206 -22.16 -4.58 16.89
CA ASN A 206 -22.77 -3.39 16.27
C ASN A 206 -21.96 -2.93 15.03
N ASN A 207 -21.63 -1.64 14.98
CA ASN A 207 -20.85 -1.03 13.90
C ASN A 207 -19.33 -1.06 14.13
N THR A 208 -18.85 -1.75 15.17
CA THR A 208 -17.44 -1.83 15.52
C THR A 208 -16.87 -3.19 15.12
N PHE A 209 -15.75 -3.14 14.40
CA PHE A 209 -14.97 -4.32 13.98
C PHE A 209 -13.61 -4.28 14.67
N VAL A 210 -13.23 -5.37 15.28
CA VAL A 210 -11.91 -5.55 15.86
C VAL A 210 -11.20 -6.67 15.10
N GLY A 211 -9.96 -6.42 14.67
CA GLY A 211 -9.08 -7.46 14.13
C GLY A 211 -7.84 -7.62 14.99
N ARG A 212 -7.39 -8.87 15.16
CA ARG A 212 -6.18 -9.23 15.88
C ARG A 212 -5.39 -10.23 15.07
N ILE A 213 -4.08 -9.96 14.88
CA ILE A 213 -3.17 -10.83 14.14
C ILE A 213 -1.85 -10.91 14.90
N PRO A 214 -1.46 -12.05 15.46
CA PRO A 214 -0.12 -12.25 15.97
C PRO A 214 0.94 -12.16 14.85
N ILE A 215 2.01 -11.42 15.10
CA ILE A 215 3.16 -11.30 14.19
C ILE A 215 4.16 -12.42 14.48
N ASP A 216 4.55 -12.53 15.75
CA ASP A 216 5.45 -13.56 16.26
C ASP A 216 4.95 -14.07 17.64
N SER A 217 5.75 -14.75 18.44
CA SER A 217 5.36 -15.26 19.75
C SER A 217 5.12 -14.17 20.82
N LYS A 218 5.54 -12.93 20.56
CA LYS A 218 5.49 -11.82 21.52
C LYS A 218 4.70 -10.61 21.04
N LEU A 219 4.58 -10.40 19.73
CA LEU A 219 4.01 -9.20 19.16
C LEU A 219 2.68 -9.49 18.50
N VAL A 220 1.68 -8.67 18.83
CA VAL A 220 0.33 -8.76 18.28
C VAL A 220 -0.06 -7.42 17.64
N TYR A 221 -0.44 -7.45 16.37
CA TYR A 221 -1.09 -6.35 15.68
C TYR A 221 -2.59 -6.41 15.89
N TRP A 222 -3.20 -5.25 16.09
CA TRP A 222 -4.64 -5.11 16.16
C TRP A 222 -5.13 -3.87 15.40
N PHE A 223 -6.41 -3.90 15.03
CA PHE A 223 -7.12 -2.72 14.55
C PHE A 223 -8.56 -2.71 15.06
N VAL A 224 -9.09 -1.51 15.24
CA VAL A 224 -10.52 -1.25 15.53
C VAL A 224 -11.06 -0.34 14.46
N ALA A 225 -12.04 -0.82 13.69
CA ALA A 225 -12.67 -0.05 12.63
C ALA A 225 -14.13 0.26 12.98
N HIS A 226 -14.54 1.50 12.74
CA HIS A 226 -15.90 1.99 12.99
C HIS A 226 -16.27 3.10 12.01
N PRO A 227 -17.56 3.49 11.90
CA PRO A 227 -17.96 4.65 11.11
C PRO A 227 -17.33 5.93 11.65
N TRP A 228 -16.82 6.77 10.74
CA TRP A 228 -16.25 8.07 11.09
C TRP A 228 -17.30 9.02 11.65
N VAL A 229 -16.95 9.71 12.73
CA VAL A 229 -17.71 10.81 13.32
C VAL A 229 -16.88 12.09 13.37
N GLN A 230 -17.52 13.27 13.46
CA GLN A 230 -16.80 14.54 13.35
C GLN A 230 -15.75 14.78 14.44
N THR A 231 -15.97 14.24 15.63
CA THR A 231 -15.02 14.30 16.76
C THR A 231 -13.70 13.57 16.50
N ASP A 232 -13.70 12.61 15.56
CA ASP A 232 -12.53 11.78 15.24
C ASP A 232 -11.35 12.59 14.67
N THR A 233 -11.60 13.79 14.15
CA THR A 233 -10.54 14.69 13.65
C THR A 233 -9.58 15.10 14.77
N LYS A 234 -10.11 15.41 15.97
CA LYS A 234 -9.29 15.77 17.15
C LYS A 234 -8.58 14.55 17.72
N ILE A 235 -9.27 13.41 17.76
CA ILE A 235 -8.73 12.14 18.27
C ILE A 235 -7.52 11.71 17.45
N SER A 236 -7.56 11.86 16.13
CA SER A 236 -6.47 11.41 15.23
C SER A 236 -5.13 12.13 15.43
N GLN A 237 -5.09 13.21 16.20
CA GLN A 237 -3.89 14.03 16.43
C GLN A 237 -3.16 13.69 17.74
N ASP A 238 -3.79 12.93 18.64
CA ASP A 238 -3.25 12.60 19.96
C ASP A 238 -3.34 11.10 20.23
N LYS A 239 -2.21 10.47 20.48
CA LYS A 239 -2.11 9.02 20.69
C LYS A 239 -2.84 8.57 21.96
N GLU A 240 -2.83 9.35 23.02
CA GLU A 240 -3.56 9.00 24.24
C GLU A 240 -5.07 9.12 24.03
N LEU A 241 -5.54 10.13 23.31
CA LEU A 241 -6.94 10.22 22.90
C LEU A 241 -7.36 9.06 22.02
N ILE A 242 -6.48 8.61 21.09
CA ILE A 242 -6.72 7.40 20.29
C ILE A 242 -6.91 6.18 21.18
N ARG A 243 -6.04 5.99 22.18
CA ARG A 243 -6.12 4.86 23.12
C ARG A 243 -7.44 4.89 23.90
N GLN A 244 -7.74 6.01 24.56
CA GLN A 244 -8.93 6.17 25.40
C GLN A 244 -10.22 5.96 24.59
N TYR A 245 -10.30 6.59 23.43
CA TYR A 245 -11.44 6.43 22.53
C TYR A 245 -11.61 4.99 22.05
N THR A 246 -10.52 4.34 21.68
CA THR A 246 -10.55 2.95 21.24
C THR A 246 -11.01 2.02 22.37
N LEU A 247 -10.54 2.23 23.59
CA LEU A 247 -10.99 1.47 24.77
C LEU A 247 -12.50 1.66 25.04
N GLN A 248 -13.05 2.86 24.83
CA GLN A 248 -14.50 3.09 24.93
C GLN A 248 -15.28 2.29 23.87
N LEU A 249 -14.79 2.23 22.63
CA LEU A 249 -15.43 1.48 21.56
C LEU A 249 -15.46 -0.03 21.83
N VAL A 250 -14.43 -0.56 22.49
CA VAL A 250 -14.31 -2.01 22.73
C VAL A 250 -14.68 -2.44 24.15
N LYS A 251 -15.20 -1.57 25.00
CA LYS A 251 -15.56 -1.87 26.42
C LYS A 251 -16.47 -3.09 26.60
N SER A 252 -17.29 -3.39 25.59
CA SER A 252 -18.21 -4.54 25.59
C SER A 252 -17.67 -5.77 24.84
N PHE A 253 -16.44 -5.70 24.35
CA PHE A 253 -15.76 -6.85 23.73
C PHE A 253 -15.13 -7.77 24.81
N PRO A 254 -14.66 -8.97 24.46
CA PRO A 254 -13.98 -9.86 25.40
C PRO A 254 -12.83 -9.14 26.14
N LYS A 255 -12.65 -9.49 27.42
CA LYS A 255 -11.65 -8.88 28.32
C LYS A 255 -10.24 -8.88 27.71
N GLU A 256 -9.86 -10.00 27.06
CA GLU A 256 -8.58 -10.14 26.35
C GLU A 256 -8.37 -9.08 25.25
N THR A 257 -9.46 -8.64 24.58
CA THR A 257 -9.41 -7.60 23.56
C THR A 257 -9.19 -6.21 24.18
N VAL A 258 -9.82 -5.95 25.31
CA VAL A 258 -9.67 -4.69 26.05
C VAL A 258 -8.24 -4.58 26.60
N GLU A 259 -7.71 -5.65 27.20
CA GLU A 259 -6.34 -5.71 27.72
C GLU A 259 -5.31 -5.55 26.61
N LEU A 260 -5.48 -6.24 25.45
CA LEU A 260 -4.63 -6.09 24.28
C LEU A 260 -4.49 -4.61 23.86
N ILE A 261 -5.59 -3.86 23.83
CA ILE A 261 -5.58 -2.45 23.42
C ILE A 261 -5.02 -1.54 24.53
N LYS A 262 -5.31 -1.84 25.79
CA LYS A 262 -4.78 -1.10 26.95
C LYS A 262 -3.26 -1.13 26.98
N ASP A 263 -2.67 -2.31 26.74
CA ASP A 263 -1.22 -2.55 26.84
C ASP A 263 -0.46 -2.25 25.54
N THR A 264 -1.09 -1.51 24.62
CA THR A 264 -0.49 -1.14 23.34
C THR A 264 0.72 -0.23 23.50
N ASP A 265 1.75 -0.45 22.71
CA ASP A 265 2.86 0.50 22.55
C ASP A 265 2.34 1.84 22.03
N HIS A 266 2.55 2.89 22.82
CA HIS A 266 2.07 4.24 22.54
C HIS A 266 2.54 4.76 21.18
N GLU A 267 3.80 4.50 20.80
CA GLU A 267 4.36 4.98 19.54
C GLU A 267 3.75 4.29 18.31
N SER A 268 3.24 3.06 18.49
CA SER A 268 2.61 2.30 17.42
C SER A 268 1.17 2.73 17.11
N LEU A 269 0.54 3.51 18.01
CA LEU A 269 -0.84 3.94 17.85
C LEU A 269 -1.01 4.87 16.64
N SER A 270 -2.03 4.59 15.84
CA SER A 270 -2.41 5.42 14.70
C SER A 270 -3.92 5.36 14.46
N PHE A 271 -4.49 6.46 13.96
CA PHE A 271 -5.90 6.56 13.62
C PHE A 271 -6.06 7.24 12.27
N THR A 272 -6.71 6.58 11.32
CA THR A 272 -6.83 7.09 9.96
C THR A 272 -8.19 6.77 9.34
N ARG A 273 -8.67 7.66 8.48
CA ARG A 273 -9.80 7.35 7.58
C ARG A 273 -9.33 6.47 6.43
N ILE A 274 -10.17 5.51 6.05
CA ILE A 274 -9.92 4.66 4.90
C ILE A 274 -10.11 5.47 3.61
N ARG A 275 -9.11 5.41 2.74
CA ARG A 275 -9.15 6.03 1.41
C ARG A 275 -9.21 4.96 0.33
N TYR A 276 -9.81 5.30 -0.81
CA TYR A 276 -9.89 4.41 -1.95
C TYR A 276 -10.07 5.19 -3.27
N ARG A 277 -9.65 4.59 -4.37
CA ARG A 277 -10.00 5.00 -5.72
C ARG A 277 -11.08 4.06 -6.24
N ARG A 278 -12.13 4.60 -6.87
CA ARG A 278 -13.25 3.78 -7.33
C ARG A 278 -12.83 2.85 -8.46
N PRO A 279 -13.36 1.62 -8.56
CA PRO A 279 -12.98 0.66 -9.61
C PRO A 279 -13.12 1.21 -11.03
N TRP A 280 -14.16 2.00 -11.30
CA TRP A 280 -14.36 2.63 -12.61
C TRP A 280 -13.42 3.80 -12.88
N ASP A 281 -12.92 4.51 -11.86
CA ASP A 281 -11.87 5.50 -12.03
C ASP A 281 -10.53 4.83 -12.44
N LEU A 282 -10.30 3.59 -11.96
CA LEU A 282 -9.15 2.78 -12.37
C LEU A 282 -9.31 2.20 -13.79
N LEU A 283 -10.52 1.81 -14.15
CA LEU A 283 -10.80 1.27 -15.49
C LEU A 283 -10.59 2.33 -16.57
N LEU A 284 -11.06 3.56 -16.32
CA LEU A 284 -11.08 4.67 -17.29
C LEU A 284 -9.89 5.63 -17.17
N GLY A 285 -9.10 5.54 -16.11
CA GLY A 285 -7.97 6.44 -15.87
C GLY A 285 -6.80 6.23 -16.83
N SER A 286 -6.09 7.30 -17.15
CA SER A 286 -4.82 7.23 -17.89
C SER A 286 -3.66 7.21 -16.90
N PHE A 287 -2.97 6.07 -16.77
CA PHE A 287 -1.87 5.90 -15.81
C PHE A 287 -0.49 6.20 -16.41
N ARG A 288 -0.46 6.73 -17.63
CA ARG A 288 0.76 7.15 -18.30
C ARG A 288 0.53 8.45 -19.10
N LYS A 289 1.53 9.32 -19.10
CA LYS A 289 1.63 10.48 -19.98
C LYS A 289 3.11 10.72 -20.32
N GLY A 290 3.50 10.56 -21.59
CA GLY A 290 4.91 10.56 -21.97
C GLY A 290 5.65 9.45 -21.21
N THR A 291 6.75 9.78 -20.57
CA THR A 291 7.59 8.87 -19.79
C THR A 291 7.27 8.90 -18.27
N VAL A 292 6.07 9.37 -17.90
CA VAL A 292 5.58 9.44 -16.51
C VAL A 292 4.54 8.38 -16.25
N THR A 293 4.65 7.66 -15.14
CA THR A 293 3.65 6.70 -14.65
C THR A 293 3.51 6.72 -13.13
N VAL A 294 2.58 5.93 -12.60
CA VAL A 294 2.33 5.75 -11.15
C VAL A 294 2.26 4.29 -10.78
N ALA A 295 2.56 3.96 -9.52
CA ALA A 295 2.49 2.62 -8.95
C ALA A 295 2.01 2.66 -7.48
N GLY A 296 1.56 1.53 -6.96
CA GLY A 296 1.07 1.42 -5.60
C GLY A 296 -0.15 2.31 -5.30
N ASP A 297 -0.21 2.88 -4.11
CA ASP A 297 -1.34 3.71 -3.67
C ASP A 297 -1.51 4.99 -4.50
N ALA A 298 -0.48 5.49 -5.16
CA ALA A 298 -0.59 6.61 -6.12
C ALA A 298 -1.48 6.22 -7.31
N MET A 299 -1.41 4.97 -7.76
CA MET A 299 -2.24 4.41 -8.82
C MET A 299 -3.59 3.91 -8.28
N HIS A 300 -3.59 3.08 -7.24
CA HIS A 300 -4.72 2.21 -6.92
C HIS A 300 -5.07 2.10 -5.43
N VAL A 301 -4.85 3.14 -4.62
CA VAL A 301 -5.24 3.09 -3.21
C VAL A 301 -6.62 2.45 -3.04
N MET A 302 -6.69 1.43 -2.18
CA MET A 302 -7.90 0.63 -1.99
C MET A 302 -8.18 0.37 -0.50
N GLY A 303 -9.44 0.08 -0.17
CA GLY A 303 -9.80 -0.31 1.20
C GLY A 303 -9.09 -1.59 1.66
N PRO A 304 -8.86 -1.76 2.96
CA PRO A 304 -8.08 -2.87 3.51
C PRO A 304 -8.84 -4.20 3.55
N PHE A 305 -10.06 -4.28 3.03
CA PHE A 305 -11.01 -5.38 3.27
C PHE A 305 -10.57 -6.75 2.72
N ILE A 306 -9.66 -6.77 1.76
CA ILE A 306 -9.06 -8.01 1.22
C ILE A 306 -7.54 -8.07 1.46
N GLY A 307 -6.96 -7.10 2.18
CA GLY A 307 -5.54 -7.09 2.57
C GLY A 307 -4.53 -7.06 1.42
N GLN A 308 -4.86 -6.43 0.27
CA GLN A 308 -4.07 -6.55 -0.95
C GLN A 308 -3.28 -5.30 -1.36
N GLY A 309 -3.48 -4.13 -0.73
CA GLY A 309 -2.83 -2.90 -1.17
C GLY A 309 -1.30 -2.99 -1.25
N GLY A 310 -0.68 -3.53 -0.20
CA GLY A 310 0.78 -3.70 -0.18
C GLY A 310 1.28 -4.74 -1.18
N SER A 311 0.61 -5.90 -1.26
CA SER A 311 0.97 -6.95 -2.22
C SER A 311 0.84 -6.44 -3.67
N ALA A 312 -0.20 -5.65 -3.97
CA ALA A 312 -0.38 -5.04 -5.30
C ALA A 312 0.76 -4.09 -5.67
N GLY A 313 1.22 -3.27 -4.71
CA GLY A 313 2.36 -2.38 -4.93
C GLY A 313 3.69 -3.14 -5.12
N LEU A 314 3.87 -4.28 -4.46
CA LEU A 314 5.01 -5.17 -4.71
C LEU A 314 4.95 -5.81 -6.11
N GLU A 315 3.76 -6.25 -6.54
CA GLU A 315 3.54 -6.74 -7.91
C GLU A 315 3.84 -5.65 -8.95
N ASP A 316 3.41 -4.40 -8.71
CA ASP A 316 3.68 -3.27 -9.61
C ASP A 316 5.18 -3.08 -9.83
N ALA A 317 5.97 -3.14 -8.75
CA ALA A 317 7.42 -2.98 -8.79
C ALA A 317 8.09 -4.00 -9.73
N ILE A 318 7.68 -5.28 -9.65
CA ILE A 318 8.21 -6.36 -10.49
C ILE A 318 7.84 -6.12 -11.96
N VAL A 319 6.55 -5.89 -12.23
CA VAL A 319 6.05 -5.74 -13.60
C VAL A 319 6.64 -4.50 -14.27
N LEU A 320 6.72 -3.38 -13.56
CA LEU A 320 7.29 -2.14 -14.07
C LEU A 320 8.79 -2.30 -14.40
N ALA A 321 9.59 -2.81 -13.46
CA ALA A 321 11.02 -2.98 -13.67
C ALA A 321 11.33 -3.96 -14.81
N ARG A 322 10.57 -5.05 -14.92
CA ARG A 322 10.71 -6.03 -16.02
C ARG A 322 10.44 -5.38 -17.39
N ASN A 323 9.34 -4.63 -17.53
CA ASN A 323 8.98 -4.01 -18.79
C ASN A 323 9.97 -2.89 -19.19
N LEU A 324 10.42 -2.06 -18.24
CA LEU A 324 11.46 -1.05 -18.47
C LEU A 324 12.78 -1.72 -18.91
N ALA A 325 13.25 -2.73 -18.17
CA ALA A 325 14.48 -3.41 -18.49
C ALA A 325 14.45 -4.05 -19.88
N LYS A 326 13.34 -4.70 -20.25
CA LYS A 326 13.18 -5.35 -21.55
C LYS A 326 13.29 -4.35 -22.72
N LYS A 327 12.72 -3.16 -22.59
CA LYS A 327 12.69 -2.16 -23.67
C LYS A 327 13.92 -1.27 -23.67
N MET A 328 14.37 -0.81 -22.51
CA MET A 328 15.53 0.08 -22.41
C MET A 328 16.87 -0.64 -22.68
N SER A 329 16.95 -1.96 -22.51
CA SER A 329 18.17 -2.71 -22.92
C SER A 329 18.42 -2.68 -24.41
N MET A 330 17.39 -2.53 -25.23
CA MET A 330 17.49 -2.48 -26.70
C MET A 330 17.80 -1.07 -27.21
N THR A 331 17.20 -0.04 -26.60
CA THR A 331 17.32 1.35 -27.00
C THR A 331 17.26 2.28 -25.77
N PRO A 332 18.39 2.43 -25.04
CA PRO A 332 18.42 3.02 -23.70
C PRO A 332 17.94 4.49 -23.62
N THR A 333 17.99 5.21 -24.73
CA THR A 333 17.71 6.67 -24.77
C THR A 333 16.50 7.08 -25.61
N ASP A 334 15.82 6.09 -26.25
CA ASP A 334 14.65 6.40 -27.07
C ASP A 334 13.39 6.57 -26.20
N PRO A 335 12.78 7.78 -26.15
CA PRO A 335 11.55 8.03 -25.42
C PRO A 335 10.41 7.07 -25.79
N ARG A 336 10.32 6.66 -27.06
CA ARG A 336 9.27 5.74 -27.54
C ARG A 336 9.38 4.36 -26.87
N SER A 337 10.59 3.83 -26.71
CA SER A 337 10.82 2.56 -26.04
C SER A 337 10.41 2.61 -24.57
N ILE A 338 10.63 3.76 -23.89
CA ILE A 338 10.17 3.98 -22.52
C ILE A 338 8.63 4.02 -22.49
N GLU A 339 8.00 4.78 -23.38
CA GLU A 339 6.55 4.89 -23.46
C GLU A 339 5.89 3.53 -23.70
N GLU A 340 6.42 2.72 -24.62
CA GLU A 340 5.95 1.34 -24.86
C GLU A 340 6.10 0.45 -23.63
N ALA A 341 7.21 0.55 -22.89
CA ALA A 341 7.42 -0.20 -21.65
C ALA A 341 6.37 0.16 -20.59
N LEU A 342 6.07 1.44 -20.45
CA LEU A 342 5.06 1.92 -19.52
C LEU A 342 3.63 1.55 -19.96
N ASP A 343 3.35 1.50 -21.27
CA ASP A 343 2.08 1.03 -21.78
C ASP A 343 1.88 -0.48 -21.52
N GLU A 344 2.92 -1.30 -21.72
CA GLU A 344 2.88 -2.73 -21.38
C GLU A 344 2.67 -2.93 -19.89
N TYR A 345 3.35 -2.17 -19.03
CA TYR A 345 3.13 -2.16 -17.58
C TYR A 345 1.67 -1.85 -17.23
N VAL A 346 1.13 -0.75 -17.73
CA VAL A 346 -0.25 -0.32 -17.46
C VAL A 346 -1.25 -1.36 -17.97
N LYS A 347 -1.04 -1.91 -19.17
CA LYS A 347 -1.89 -2.95 -19.77
C LYS A 347 -1.96 -4.20 -18.89
N GLU A 348 -0.81 -4.69 -18.41
CA GLU A 348 -0.73 -5.88 -17.57
C GLU A 348 -1.39 -5.65 -16.20
N ARG A 349 -1.19 -4.47 -15.61
CA ARG A 349 -1.67 -4.18 -14.25
C ARG A 349 -3.14 -3.75 -14.18
N ARG A 350 -3.65 -3.04 -15.18
CA ARG A 350 -4.97 -2.40 -15.14
C ARG A 350 -6.09 -3.35 -14.69
N MET A 351 -6.31 -4.44 -15.42
CA MET A 351 -7.43 -5.34 -15.11
C MET A 351 -7.24 -6.08 -13.79
N ARG A 352 -6.00 -6.40 -13.41
CA ARG A 352 -5.64 -6.96 -12.11
C ARG A 352 -6.08 -6.03 -10.98
N ILE A 353 -5.71 -4.76 -11.08
CA ILE A 353 -6.00 -3.71 -10.08
C ILE A 353 -7.50 -3.40 -10.03
N VAL A 354 -8.16 -3.27 -11.19
CA VAL A 354 -9.61 -3.04 -11.27
C VAL A 354 -10.39 -4.15 -10.56
N ARG A 355 -10.02 -5.42 -10.78
CA ARG A 355 -10.68 -6.56 -10.11
C ARG A 355 -10.48 -6.52 -8.60
N MET A 356 -9.27 -6.29 -8.10
CA MET A 356 -9.01 -6.17 -6.67
C MET A 356 -9.75 -4.98 -6.04
N SER A 357 -9.71 -3.82 -6.71
CA SER A 357 -10.45 -2.63 -6.26
C SER A 357 -11.96 -2.87 -6.24
N ALA A 358 -12.52 -3.56 -7.24
CA ALA A 358 -13.93 -3.92 -7.26
C ALA A 358 -14.28 -4.87 -6.12
N GLN A 359 -13.49 -5.91 -5.89
CA GLN A 359 -13.72 -6.86 -4.81
C GLN A 359 -13.69 -6.17 -3.44
N THR A 360 -12.67 -5.35 -3.17
CA THR A 360 -12.57 -4.63 -1.89
C THR A 360 -13.67 -3.58 -1.73
N TYR A 361 -14.08 -2.90 -2.82
CA TYR A 361 -15.16 -1.93 -2.82
C TYR A 361 -16.52 -2.59 -2.48
N LEU A 362 -16.86 -3.69 -3.12
CA LEU A 362 -18.08 -4.45 -2.85
C LEU A 362 -18.08 -5.01 -1.43
N THR A 363 -16.95 -5.57 -0.96
CA THR A 363 -16.79 -6.05 0.42
C THR A 363 -17.01 -4.91 1.43
N GLY A 364 -16.43 -3.73 1.18
CA GLY A 364 -16.63 -2.54 2.01
C GLY A 364 -18.10 -2.12 2.09
N LYS A 365 -18.85 -2.16 0.97
CA LYS A 365 -20.30 -1.88 0.95
C LYS A 365 -21.10 -2.91 1.73
N LEU A 366 -20.75 -4.18 1.68
CA LEU A 366 -21.43 -5.24 2.44
C LEU A 366 -21.21 -5.11 3.95
N ILE A 367 -20.02 -4.70 4.36
CA ILE A 367 -19.67 -4.53 5.78
C ILE A 367 -20.33 -3.29 6.37
N THR A 368 -20.47 -2.20 5.60
CA THR A 368 -21.00 -0.93 6.06
C THR A 368 -22.53 -1.03 6.30
N GLU A 369 -22.98 -0.80 7.54
CA GLU A 369 -24.40 -0.93 7.90
C GLU A 369 -25.30 0.11 7.25
N SER A 370 -24.82 1.34 7.07
CA SER A 370 -25.56 2.41 6.38
C SER A 370 -25.78 2.15 4.88
N THR A 371 -25.23 1.08 4.31
CA THR A 371 -25.52 0.70 2.92
C THR A 371 -26.94 0.14 2.82
N PRO A 372 -27.80 0.67 1.93
CA PRO A 372 -29.17 0.19 1.74
C PRO A 372 -29.22 -1.29 1.40
N LEU A 373 -30.25 -2.01 1.87
CA LEU A 373 -30.40 -3.46 1.68
C LEU A 373 -30.37 -3.87 0.19
N LEU A 374 -31.04 -3.12 -0.69
CA LEU A 374 -31.03 -3.37 -2.14
C LEU A 374 -29.62 -3.27 -2.71
N VAL A 375 -28.81 -2.31 -2.27
CA VAL A 375 -27.41 -2.18 -2.70
C VAL A 375 -26.58 -3.34 -2.17
N LYS A 376 -26.79 -3.79 -0.91
CA LYS A 376 -26.12 -4.98 -0.38
C LYS A 376 -26.47 -6.22 -1.19
N PHE A 377 -27.73 -6.41 -1.55
CA PHE A 377 -28.18 -7.53 -2.36
C PHE A 377 -27.52 -7.52 -3.75
N ALA A 378 -27.49 -6.36 -4.42
CA ALA A 378 -26.77 -6.20 -5.68
C ALA A 378 -25.26 -6.49 -5.54
N CYS A 379 -24.62 -6.03 -4.44
CA CYS A 379 -23.24 -6.36 -4.17
C CYS A 379 -22.99 -7.85 -3.98
N ILE A 380 -23.89 -8.59 -3.32
CA ILE A 380 -23.79 -10.04 -3.16
C ILE A 380 -23.86 -10.74 -4.53
N ILE A 381 -24.83 -10.37 -5.38
CA ILE A 381 -24.95 -10.93 -6.74
C ILE A 381 -23.66 -10.68 -7.52
N LEU A 382 -23.16 -9.44 -7.53
CA LEU A 382 -21.92 -9.09 -8.22
C LEU A 382 -20.71 -9.87 -7.67
N MET A 383 -20.62 -10.04 -6.34
CA MET A 383 -19.56 -10.84 -5.74
C MET A 383 -19.60 -12.30 -6.20
N ILE A 384 -20.78 -12.92 -6.25
CA ILE A 384 -20.94 -14.31 -6.71
C ILE A 384 -20.58 -14.43 -8.19
N LEU A 385 -21.04 -13.50 -9.03
CA LEU A 385 -20.81 -13.56 -10.48
C LEU A 385 -19.34 -13.28 -10.86
N LEU A 386 -18.70 -12.29 -10.24
CA LEU A 386 -17.38 -11.81 -10.63
C LEU A 386 -16.24 -12.46 -9.87
N PHE A 387 -16.49 -12.97 -8.66
CA PHE A 387 -15.46 -13.48 -7.73
C PHE A 387 -15.82 -14.87 -7.19
N ARG A 388 -15.98 -15.86 -8.09
CA ARG A 388 -16.29 -17.26 -7.73
C ARG A 388 -15.30 -17.85 -6.71
N ASP A 389 -14.01 -17.52 -6.87
CA ASP A 389 -12.96 -17.80 -5.89
C ASP A 389 -12.64 -16.49 -5.13
N ALA A 390 -13.14 -16.37 -3.89
CA ALA A 390 -12.94 -15.20 -3.05
C ALA A 390 -11.46 -14.93 -2.71
N SER A 391 -10.63 -15.98 -2.75
CA SER A 391 -9.18 -15.92 -2.51
C SER A 391 -8.34 -15.90 -3.80
N GLY A 392 -8.96 -15.99 -4.96
CA GLY A 392 -8.27 -16.08 -6.26
C GLY A 392 -7.29 -14.94 -6.53
N HIS A 393 -7.51 -13.77 -5.88
CA HIS A 393 -6.61 -12.64 -5.96
C HIS A 393 -5.22 -12.94 -5.35
N THR A 394 -5.07 -13.92 -4.46
CA THR A 394 -3.79 -14.31 -3.85
C THR A 394 -2.96 -15.25 -4.73
N LYS A 395 -3.58 -15.81 -5.78
CA LYS A 395 -2.95 -16.78 -6.69
C LYS A 395 -2.17 -16.13 -7.83
N TYR A 396 -2.32 -14.82 -8.01
CA TYR A 396 -1.65 -14.09 -9.10
C TYR A 396 -0.13 -14.22 -9.00
N ASP A 397 0.48 -14.46 -10.15
CA ASP A 397 1.91 -14.45 -10.33
C ASP A 397 2.30 -13.23 -11.18
N CYS A 398 3.12 -12.36 -10.62
CA CYS A 398 3.63 -11.18 -11.32
C CYS A 398 4.77 -11.50 -12.30
N GLY A 399 5.14 -12.78 -12.43
CA GLY A 399 6.25 -13.23 -13.26
C GLY A 399 7.61 -13.00 -12.62
N THR A 400 8.66 -13.24 -13.40
CA THR A 400 10.06 -13.10 -12.99
C THR A 400 10.61 -11.71 -13.34
N LEU A 401 11.60 -11.28 -12.59
CA LEU A 401 12.43 -10.12 -12.93
C LEU A 401 13.41 -10.44 -14.04
#